data_e8a6fd495dcc8acc9ccda32a5294865b
#
_entry.id   e8a6fd495dcc8acc9ccda32a5294865b
#
_cell.length_a   1.000
_cell.length_b   1.000
_cell.length_c   1.000
_cell.angle_alpha   90.00
_cell.angle_beta   90.00
_cell.angle_gamma   90.00
#
_symmetry.space_group_name_H-M   'P 1'
#
loop_
_entity.id
_entity.type
_entity.pdbx_description
1 polymer ?
#
loop_
_entity_poly.entity_id
_entity_poly.type
_entity_poly.pdbx_seq_one_letter_code
_entity_poly.pdbx_strand_id
1 'polypeptide(L)'
;MNVQIQYVKFDADTKLVEFVEHKMDKLDRFVERAIGADVILKLDKDHELGNKVATINLHIPGDDLVAESRGKSFEEAVDLSIEALKRQIDKYKGRLEK
;
A
#
# COMPACT_ATOMS: atom_id res chain seq x y z
N MET A 1 3.84 -13.21 2.21
CA MET A 1 3.11 -12.59 1.08
C MET A 1 4.13 -12.10 0.04
N ASN A 2 3.80 -12.23 -1.22
CA ASN A 2 4.68 -11.80 -2.30
C ASN A 2 4.39 -10.35 -2.66
N VAL A 3 5.37 -9.46 -2.51
CA VAL A 3 5.20 -8.02 -2.74
C VAL A 3 6.00 -7.59 -3.96
N GLN A 4 5.33 -6.93 -4.90
CA GLN A 4 5.98 -6.32 -6.05
C GLN A 4 5.85 -4.81 -5.95
N ILE A 5 6.96 -4.09 -6.16
CA ILE A 5 6.99 -2.64 -6.06
C ILE A 5 7.34 -2.05 -7.41
N GLN A 6 6.53 -1.10 -7.86
CA GLN A 6 6.70 -0.42 -9.14
C GLN A 6 6.89 1.07 -8.91
N TYR A 7 7.80 1.68 -9.63
CA TYR A 7 8.09 3.11 -9.53
C TYR A 7 7.75 3.79 -10.86
N VAL A 8 6.96 4.85 -10.81
CA VAL A 8 6.49 5.56 -12.00
C VAL A 8 7.00 7.00 -11.96
N LYS A 9 7.79 7.39 -12.95
CA LYS A 9 8.36 8.73 -13.15
C LYS A 9 9.39 9.17 -12.11
N PHE A 10 10.01 8.24 -11.41
CA PHE A 10 11.14 8.51 -10.52
C PHE A 10 11.89 7.22 -10.23
N ASP A 11 13.09 7.36 -9.67
CA ASP A 11 13.88 6.22 -9.19
C ASP A 11 13.88 6.23 -7.66
N ALA A 12 13.53 5.11 -7.07
CA ALA A 12 13.52 4.99 -5.62
C ALA A 12 14.93 4.68 -5.09
N ASP A 13 15.29 5.31 -3.97
CA ASP A 13 16.52 4.95 -3.28
C ASP A 13 16.32 3.72 -2.39
N THR A 14 17.42 3.16 -1.90
CA THR A 14 17.39 1.96 -1.07
C THR A 14 16.57 2.17 0.21
N LYS A 15 16.65 3.35 0.81
CA LYS A 15 15.91 3.65 2.04
C LYS A 15 14.41 3.58 1.82
N LEU A 16 13.92 4.08 0.69
CA LEU A 16 12.49 4.03 0.38
C LEU A 16 12.06 2.60 0.13
N VAL A 17 12.84 1.83 -0.61
CA VAL A 17 12.53 0.42 -0.85
C VAL A 17 12.43 -0.34 0.47
N GLU A 18 13.41 -0.17 1.35
CA GLU A 18 13.41 -0.83 2.66
C GLU A 18 12.23 -0.40 3.52
N PHE A 19 11.87 0.87 3.49
CA PHE A 19 10.72 1.38 4.20
C PHE A 19 9.42 0.68 3.76
N VAL A 20 9.22 0.60 2.44
CA VAL A 20 8.01 -0.03 1.88
C VAL A 20 7.98 -1.52 2.24
N GLU A 21 9.09 -2.22 2.07
CA GLU A 21 9.17 -3.64 2.40
C GLU A 21 8.85 -3.90 3.87
N HIS A 22 9.39 -3.07 4.76
CA HIS A 22 9.14 -3.19 6.20
C HIS A 22 7.67 -2.97 6.53
N LYS A 23 7.05 -1.94 5.93
CA LYS A 23 5.63 -1.66 6.14
C LYS A 23 4.73 -2.76 5.59
N MET A 24 5.11 -3.33 4.46
CA MET A 24 4.33 -4.43 3.88
C MET A 24 4.47 -5.71 4.70
N ASP A 25 5.63 -5.95 5.32
CA ASP A 25 5.79 -7.07 6.24
C ASP A 25 4.87 -6.95 7.45
N LYS A 26 4.74 -5.75 8.00
CA LYS A 26 3.82 -5.50 9.12
C LYS A 26 2.36 -5.72 8.69
N LEU A 27 2.02 -5.27 7.49
CA LEU A 27 0.68 -5.49 6.95
C LEU A 27 0.40 -6.97 6.76
N ASP A 28 1.38 -7.73 6.29
CA ASP A 28 1.27 -9.18 6.10
C ASP A 28 0.91 -9.88 7.42
N ARG A 29 1.52 -9.46 8.52
CA ARG A 29 1.20 -10.01 9.85
C ARG A 29 -0.21 -9.65 10.30
N PHE A 30 -0.70 -8.49 9.88
CA PHE A 30 -2.06 -8.05 10.20
C PHE A 30 -3.11 -8.83 9.41
N VAL A 31 -2.78 -9.27 8.20
CA VAL A 31 -3.68 -9.98 7.28
C VAL A 31 -3.28 -11.45 7.24
N GLU A 32 -4.07 -12.30 7.82
CA GLU A 32 -3.72 -13.72 7.99
C GLU A 32 -3.62 -14.52 6.69
N ARG A 33 -4.22 -14.07 5.60
CA ARG A 33 -4.32 -14.85 4.35
C ARG A 33 -3.97 -14.06 3.11
N ALA A 34 -3.08 -13.09 3.22
CA ALA A 34 -2.67 -12.33 2.05
C ALA A 34 -1.87 -13.21 1.09
N ILE A 35 -2.25 -13.21 -0.18
CA ILE A 35 -1.56 -13.93 -1.25
C ILE A 35 -0.36 -13.11 -1.72
N GLY A 36 -0.57 -11.82 -1.94
CA GLY A 36 0.45 -10.91 -2.44
C GLY A 36 -0.03 -9.49 -2.45
N ALA A 37 0.83 -8.59 -2.88
CA ALA A 37 0.46 -7.18 -3.02
C ALA A 37 1.28 -6.53 -4.12
N ASP A 38 0.65 -5.60 -4.82
CA ASP A 38 1.32 -4.70 -5.75
C ASP A 38 1.35 -3.31 -5.15
N VAL A 39 2.53 -2.73 -5.02
CA VAL A 39 2.72 -1.37 -4.52
C VAL A 39 3.20 -0.53 -5.70
N ILE A 40 2.45 0.52 -6.03
CA ILE A 40 2.80 1.43 -7.11
C ILE A 40 3.07 2.80 -6.50
N LEU A 41 4.29 3.29 -6.66
CA LEU A 41 4.69 4.62 -6.20
C LEU A 41 4.87 5.51 -7.43
N LYS A 42 4.15 6.62 -7.44
CA LYS A 42 4.14 7.51 -8.59
C LYS A 42 4.41 8.94 -8.17
N LEU A 43 5.27 9.62 -8.93
CA LEU A 43 5.48 11.05 -8.79
C LEU A 43 4.52 11.78 -9.73
N ASP A 44 3.60 12.54 -9.14
CA ASP A 44 2.60 13.33 -9.87
C ASP A 44 2.98 14.82 -9.74
N LYS A 45 3.77 15.31 -10.66
CA LYS A 45 4.38 16.65 -10.59
C LYS A 45 3.38 17.80 -10.65
N ASP A 46 2.21 17.55 -11.18
CA ASP A 46 1.23 18.60 -11.44
C ASP A 46 0.27 18.85 -10.27
N HIS A 47 0.47 18.15 -9.13
CA HIS A 47 -0.45 18.28 -7.99
C HIS A 47 0.19 19.08 -6.86
N GLU A 48 -0.47 20.19 -6.46
CA GLU A 48 0.07 21.13 -5.47
C GLU A 48 0.00 20.63 -4.03
N LEU A 49 -1.02 19.83 -3.67
CA LEU A 49 -1.26 19.42 -2.29
C LEU A 49 -0.50 18.16 -1.88
N GLY A 50 0.06 17.46 -2.83
CA GLY A 50 0.85 16.26 -2.59
C GLY A 50 1.18 15.60 -3.90
N ASN A 51 2.46 15.56 -4.24
CA ASN A 51 2.90 15.03 -5.52
C ASN A 51 3.40 13.59 -5.46
N LYS A 52 3.38 12.98 -4.28
CA LYS A 52 3.76 11.57 -4.11
C LYS A 52 2.49 10.74 -3.90
N VAL A 53 2.32 9.74 -4.76
CA VAL A 53 1.13 8.88 -4.75
C VAL A 53 1.56 7.44 -4.48
N ALA A 54 0.87 6.77 -3.57
CA ALA A 54 1.07 5.36 -3.31
C ALA A 54 -0.25 4.63 -3.51
N THR A 55 -0.23 3.62 -4.38
CA THR A 55 -1.37 2.73 -4.59
C THR A 55 -0.95 1.34 -4.14
N ILE A 56 -1.72 0.72 -3.26
CA ILE A 56 -1.47 -0.63 -2.79
C ILE A 56 -2.67 -1.50 -3.13
N ASN A 57 -2.43 -2.53 -3.93
CA ASN A 57 -3.43 -3.52 -4.27
C ASN A 57 -3.07 -4.81 -3.52
N LEU A 58 -3.88 -5.16 -2.53
CA LEU A 58 -3.66 -6.32 -1.68
C LEU A 58 -4.53 -7.48 -2.17
N HIS A 59 -3.89 -8.59 -2.53
CA HIS A 59 -4.58 -9.78 -3.02
C HIS A 59 -4.87 -10.73 -1.86
N ILE A 60 -6.15 -10.97 -1.61
CA ILE A 60 -6.61 -11.93 -0.61
C ILE A 60 -7.49 -12.97 -1.31
N PRO A 61 -7.71 -14.14 -0.69
CA PRO A 61 -8.55 -15.16 -1.33
C PRO A 61 -9.96 -14.63 -1.65
N GLY A 62 -10.30 -14.67 -2.94
CA GLY A 62 -11.63 -14.27 -3.40
C GLY A 62 -11.86 -12.78 -3.60
N ASP A 63 -10.86 -11.92 -3.32
CA ASP A 63 -11.03 -10.48 -3.45
C ASP A 63 -9.69 -9.75 -3.58
N ASP A 64 -9.76 -8.49 -3.98
CA ASP A 64 -8.64 -7.57 -3.98
C ASP A 64 -9.05 -6.32 -3.21
N LEU A 65 -8.17 -5.85 -2.34
CA LEU A 65 -8.39 -4.61 -1.59
C LEU A 65 -7.41 -3.56 -2.09
N VAL A 66 -7.91 -2.40 -2.48
CA VAL A 66 -7.09 -1.34 -3.07
C VAL A 66 -7.21 -0.08 -2.24
N ALA A 67 -6.08 0.57 -1.99
CA ALA A 67 -6.05 1.89 -1.39
C ALA A 67 -5.03 2.76 -2.13
N GLU A 68 -5.38 4.01 -2.36
CA GLU A 68 -4.50 4.99 -2.98
C GLU A 68 -4.52 6.26 -2.13
N SER A 69 -3.34 6.81 -1.88
CA SER A 69 -3.22 8.03 -1.07
C SER A 69 -2.12 8.92 -1.62
N ARG A 70 -2.27 10.22 -1.35
CA ARG A 70 -1.28 11.24 -1.72
C ARG A 70 -0.64 11.79 -0.47
N GLY A 71 0.62 12.19 -0.60
CA GLY A 71 1.34 12.81 0.50
C GLY A 71 2.44 13.71 0.00
N LYS A 72 3.09 14.39 0.92
CA LYS A 72 4.26 15.23 0.63
C LYS A 72 5.53 14.38 0.51
N SER A 73 5.48 13.16 1.00
CA SER A 73 6.54 12.16 0.83
C SER A 73 5.92 10.82 0.46
N PHE A 74 6.73 9.93 -0.10
CA PHE A 74 6.26 8.57 -0.39
C PHE A 74 5.98 7.79 0.89
N GLU A 75 6.77 8.03 1.94
CA GLU A 75 6.55 7.41 3.24
C GLU A 75 5.16 7.75 3.79
N GLU A 76 4.79 9.02 3.73
CA GLU A 76 3.45 9.47 4.15
C GLU A 76 2.36 8.82 3.30
N ALA A 77 2.52 8.81 1.98
CA ALA A 77 1.52 8.23 1.07
C ALA A 77 1.34 6.72 1.34
N VAL A 78 2.44 6.00 1.57
CA VAL A 78 2.40 4.57 1.90
C VAL A 78 1.68 4.35 3.23
N ASP A 79 2.02 5.12 4.26
CA ASP A 79 1.38 5.00 5.57
C ASP A 79 -0.13 5.24 5.49
N LEU A 80 -0.56 6.26 4.76
CA LEU A 80 -1.97 6.56 4.57
C LEU A 80 -2.70 5.44 3.82
N SER A 81 -2.07 4.87 2.80
CA SER A 81 -2.65 3.76 2.05
C SER A 81 -2.79 2.51 2.91
N ILE A 82 -1.79 2.22 3.75
CA ILE A 82 -1.84 1.09 4.67
C ILE A 82 -2.96 1.28 5.71
N GLU A 83 -3.11 2.48 6.25
CA GLU A 83 -4.19 2.78 7.18
C GLU A 83 -5.56 2.54 6.55
N ALA A 84 -5.73 2.96 5.30
CA ALA A 84 -6.97 2.73 4.57
C ALA A 84 -7.22 1.23 4.34
N LEU A 85 -6.16 0.47 4.01
CA LEU A 85 -6.28 -0.97 3.83
C LEU A 85 -6.68 -1.66 5.14
N LYS A 86 -6.09 -1.25 6.26
CA LYS A 86 -6.45 -1.83 7.56
C LYS A 86 -7.94 -1.66 7.88
N ARG A 87 -8.50 -0.51 7.55
CA ARG A 87 -9.94 -0.28 7.71
C ARG A 87 -10.76 -1.21 6.82
N GLN A 88 -10.33 -1.42 5.57
CA GLN A 88 -11.00 -2.35 4.65
C GLN A 88 -10.90 -3.79 5.14
N ILE A 89 -9.74 -4.18 5.66
CA ILE A 89 -9.51 -5.53 6.20
C ILE A 89 -10.44 -5.79 7.38
N ASP A 90 -10.59 -4.83 8.28
CA ASP A 90 -11.48 -4.95 9.42
C ASP A 90 -12.93 -5.16 8.98
N LYS A 91 -13.37 -4.42 7.97
CA LYS A 91 -14.71 -4.59 7.40
C LYS A 91 -14.88 -5.97 6.77
N TYR A 92 -13.85 -6.43 6.06
CA TYR A 92 -13.84 -7.75 5.41
C TYR A 92 -13.94 -8.86 6.46
N LYS A 93 -13.16 -8.78 7.53
CA LYS A 93 -13.20 -9.75 8.64
C LYS A 93 -14.58 -9.78 9.30
N GLY A 94 -15.17 -8.61 9.52
CA GLY A 94 -16.50 -8.51 10.11
C GLY A 94 -17.57 -9.19 9.26
N ARG A 95 -17.46 -9.12 7.93
CA ARG A 95 -18.39 -9.79 7.04
C ARG A 95 -18.23 -11.31 7.06
N LEU A 96 -17.01 -11.80 7.25
CA LEU A 96 -16.74 -13.23 7.30
C LEU A 96 -17.20 -13.87 8.60
N GLU A 97 -17.26 -13.10 9.68
CA GLU A 97 -17.65 -13.58 11.00
C GLU A 97 -19.17 -13.66 11.19
N LYS A 98 -19.92 -13.19 10.24
CA LYS A 98 -21.37 -13.30 10.25
C LYS A 98 -21.80 -14.59 9.51
#